data_96a92185ca22341e982dbb1f5edd7f79
#
_entry.id   96a92185ca22341e982dbb1f5edd7f79
#
_cell.length_a   1.000
_cell.length_b   1.000
_cell.length_c   1.000
_cell.angle_alpha   90.00
_cell.angle_beta   90.00
_cell.angle_gamma   90.00
#
_symmetry.space_group_name_H-M   'P 1'
#
loop_
_entity.id
_entity.type
_entity.pdbx_description
1 polymer ?
#
loop_
_entity_poly.entity_id
_entity_poly.type
_entity_poly.pdbx_seq_one_letter_code
_entity_poly.pdbx_strand_id
1 'polypeptide(L)'
;NNDIAIAQVCNAYNTIGFYKTIDKGVTWTTTTTSYDIGSYQGWYCAGMAFHPTNANQILVGGVNMFRTNNGGSSFIQVSDMSWGPQFMHSDVHQVVVNPLNPSSVFIATDGGLFRSFDFGNSYVECVDGYVTAQCYIGSVSQTNPDFALTGLQDNYSIKYNGSPYWTPVVGGDGCYNAIDPNDDFVSFVAYQYLNIFQSLDQANSYFQVHYEVSNPNGGNPTAFLAPYIICPSNSAVLYAGRTGFVRSDDQGSTWPTVSADPIDSGNYILSIGVSQTNEDSVYMATAPDYSPMKLMLSIDGGNNFVNRSAGLPNRFPRRIAVDPRDSRIVYVVFSGFGTGHIFKSTNAGVTWTDIGTALPDVPFHCVMMDPQYPDVVYAGTDMGLYVSLDAGATWATHNTGLPDWTMVYDLVSCAADRSFLCFTHGHGAFRRSLNDVISDVNDPPAPTPFSVSVFPNPENDVATLVFGESFGPVQITVHDLQGKLLFSKTMTVDPSSPYIRLDVSEWSNGCYIAQATDGKRKGSARILVAH
;
A
#
# COMPACT_ATOMS: atom_id res chain seq x y z
N ASN A 1 13.66 -18.42 34.92
CA ASN A 1 12.83 -19.16 35.88
C ASN A 1 11.41 -19.29 35.26
N ASN A 2 10.99 -20.51 34.98
CA ASN A 2 9.70 -20.80 34.34
C ASN A 2 8.49 -20.66 35.29
N ASP A 3 8.73 -20.26 36.55
CA ASP A 3 7.69 -20.10 37.55
C ASP A 3 7.10 -18.69 37.57
N ILE A 4 7.76 -17.74 36.91
CA ILE A 4 7.41 -16.32 36.94
C ILE A 4 6.79 -15.93 35.59
N ALA A 5 5.62 -15.31 35.65
CA ALA A 5 5.00 -14.64 34.52
C ALA A 5 4.37 -13.31 34.95
N ILE A 6 4.20 -12.41 34.01
CA ILE A 6 3.44 -11.17 34.18
C ILE A 6 2.39 -11.09 33.08
N ALA A 7 1.24 -10.55 33.40
CA ALA A 7 0.15 -10.31 32.47
C ALA A 7 -0.25 -8.83 32.50
N GLN A 8 -0.32 -8.22 31.34
CA GLN A 8 -1.03 -6.97 31.13
C GLN A 8 -2.49 -7.30 30.83
N VAL A 9 -3.41 -6.75 31.59
CA VAL A 9 -4.86 -6.92 31.36
C VAL A 9 -5.42 -5.61 30.86
N CYS A 10 -6.08 -5.67 29.71
CA CYS A 10 -6.69 -4.51 29.08
C CYS A 10 -8.22 -4.72 28.96
N ASN A 11 -8.98 -3.64 28.98
CA ASN A 11 -10.29 -3.61 28.35
C ASN A 11 -10.10 -3.28 26.85
N ALA A 12 -11.19 -3.02 26.12
CA ALA A 12 -11.07 -2.67 24.69
C ALA A 12 -10.18 -1.44 24.41
N TYR A 13 -9.94 -0.59 25.39
CA TYR A 13 -9.24 0.68 25.20
C TYR A 13 -7.97 0.79 26.04
N ASN A 14 -8.06 0.55 27.33
CA ASN A 14 -7.01 0.90 28.29
C ASN A 14 -6.45 -0.31 29.01
N THR A 15 -5.20 -0.22 29.45
CA THR A 15 -4.62 -1.15 30.43
C THR A 15 -5.28 -0.93 31.78
N ILE A 16 -5.93 -1.96 32.33
CA ILE A 16 -6.59 -1.92 33.64
C ILE A 16 -5.71 -2.44 34.78
N GLY A 17 -4.62 -3.11 34.48
CA GLY A 17 -3.64 -3.52 35.48
C GLY A 17 -2.63 -4.54 35.01
N PHE A 18 -1.62 -4.70 35.85
CA PHE A 18 -0.59 -5.72 35.71
C PHE A 18 -0.68 -6.73 36.85
N TYR A 19 -0.55 -8.01 36.51
CA TYR A 19 -0.66 -9.12 37.42
C TYR A 19 0.55 -10.03 37.27
N LYS A 20 1.08 -10.52 38.39
CA LYS A 20 2.27 -11.37 38.39
C LYS A 20 2.00 -12.67 39.13
N THR A 21 2.49 -13.76 38.59
CA THR A 21 2.60 -15.05 39.25
C THR A 21 4.07 -15.39 39.51
N ILE A 22 4.33 -16.17 40.55
CA ILE A 22 5.65 -16.74 40.89
C ILE A 22 5.58 -18.26 41.12
N ASP A 23 4.42 -18.86 40.83
CA ASP A 23 4.08 -20.26 41.08
C ASP A 23 3.44 -20.93 39.84
N LYS A 24 3.92 -20.61 38.65
CA LYS A 24 3.47 -21.16 37.36
C LYS A 24 2.00 -20.86 37.04
N GLY A 25 1.48 -19.74 37.51
CA GLY A 25 0.10 -19.32 37.23
C GLY A 25 -0.95 -19.87 38.20
N VAL A 26 -0.54 -20.54 39.29
CA VAL A 26 -1.46 -21.06 40.30
C VAL A 26 -2.10 -19.89 41.07
N THR A 27 -1.29 -18.89 41.44
CA THR A 27 -1.81 -17.64 42.03
C THR A 27 -1.30 -16.42 41.28
N TRP A 28 -2.09 -15.37 41.30
CA TRP A 28 -1.77 -14.09 40.67
C TRP A 28 -1.97 -12.95 41.66
N THR A 29 -0.99 -12.06 41.73
CA THR A 29 -1.06 -10.85 42.55
C THR A 29 -1.01 -9.62 41.66
N THR A 30 -1.82 -8.63 41.97
CA THR A 30 -1.78 -7.32 41.29
C THR A 30 -0.46 -6.62 41.64
N THR A 31 0.29 -6.21 40.63
CA THR A 31 1.51 -5.42 40.82
C THR A 31 1.20 -3.92 40.78
N THR A 32 0.34 -3.49 39.85
CA THR A 32 -0.12 -2.11 39.76
C THR A 32 -1.37 -1.99 38.87
N THR A 33 -2.17 -0.95 39.12
CA THR A 33 -3.31 -0.52 38.29
C THR A 33 -3.18 0.95 37.86
N SER A 34 -1.98 1.54 38.05
CA SER A 34 -1.78 2.99 37.89
C SER A 34 -1.22 3.39 36.52
N TYR A 35 -0.99 2.42 35.63
CA TYR A 35 -0.39 2.69 34.33
C TYR A 35 -1.32 2.25 33.21
N ASP A 36 -1.67 3.17 32.34
CA ASP A 36 -2.35 2.88 31.08
C ASP A 36 -1.34 2.90 29.92
N ILE A 37 -0.76 1.74 29.64
CA ILE A 37 0.22 1.54 28.55
C ILE A 37 -0.52 1.34 27.22
N GLY A 38 -1.76 0.82 27.25
CA GLY A 38 -2.61 0.62 26.07
C GLY A 38 -3.10 1.91 25.45
N SER A 39 -3.33 2.98 26.27
CA SER A 39 -3.66 4.33 25.81
C SER A 39 -4.69 4.39 24.68
N TYR A 40 -5.90 3.93 24.94
CA TYR A 40 -7.01 3.76 23.98
C TYR A 40 -6.83 2.66 22.93
N GLN A 41 -5.70 1.95 22.89
CA GLN A 41 -5.41 0.87 21.95
C GLN A 41 -5.11 -0.47 22.64
N GLY A 42 -5.69 -0.72 23.81
CA GLY A 42 -5.48 -1.95 24.59
C GLY A 42 -5.87 -3.24 23.86
N TRP A 43 -6.69 -3.16 22.82
CA TRP A 43 -7.07 -4.26 21.94
C TRP A 43 -6.05 -4.51 20.82
N TYR A 44 -5.16 -3.55 20.54
CA TYR A 44 -4.30 -3.51 19.36
C TYR A 44 -2.82 -3.69 19.69
N CYS A 45 -2.27 -2.89 20.60
CA CYS A 45 -0.85 -2.84 20.91
C CYS A 45 -0.54 -3.60 22.19
N ALA A 46 0.24 -4.69 22.13
CA ALA A 46 0.61 -5.46 23.32
C ALA A 46 1.87 -6.31 23.08
N GLY A 47 3.06 -5.73 23.18
CA GLY A 47 4.32 -6.45 23.15
C GLY A 47 4.97 -6.54 24.54
N MET A 48 5.46 -7.70 24.97
CA MET A 48 6.13 -7.82 26.27
C MET A 48 7.28 -8.81 26.23
N ALA A 49 8.41 -8.44 26.89
CA ALA A 49 9.54 -9.36 27.06
C ALA A 49 10.28 -9.14 28.38
N PHE A 50 10.62 -10.26 29.02
CA PHE A 50 11.52 -10.27 30.19
C PHE A 50 12.97 -10.13 29.74
N HIS A 51 13.77 -9.47 30.59
CA HIS A 51 15.22 -9.64 30.54
C HIS A 51 15.57 -11.09 30.89
N PRO A 52 16.37 -11.82 30.07
CA PRO A 52 16.57 -13.27 30.21
C PRO A 52 17.16 -13.73 31.56
N THR A 53 17.94 -12.86 32.23
CA THR A 53 18.61 -13.19 33.50
C THR A 53 18.10 -12.37 34.68
N ASN A 54 17.15 -11.43 34.47
CA ASN A 54 16.63 -10.59 35.55
C ASN A 54 15.10 -10.42 35.42
N ALA A 55 14.35 -11.21 36.15
CA ALA A 55 12.90 -11.20 36.17
C ALA A 55 12.25 -9.89 36.68
N ASN A 56 13.04 -8.96 37.22
CA ASN A 56 12.55 -7.63 37.60
C ASN A 56 12.61 -6.62 36.46
N GLN A 57 13.38 -6.91 35.42
CA GLN A 57 13.47 -6.06 34.24
C GLN A 57 12.58 -6.60 33.13
N ILE A 58 11.60 -5.78 32.69
CA ILE A 58 10.63 -6.15 31.67
C ILE A 58 10.42 -4.95 30.78
N LEU A 59 10.39 -5.18 29.47
CA LEU A 59 9.93 -4.23 28.47
C LEU A 59 8.45 -4.52 28.16
N VAL A 60 7.64 -3.48 28.08
CA VAL A 60 6.20 -3.55 27.79
C VAL A 60 5.86 -2.53 26.72
N GLY A 61 5.34 -2.99 25.63
CA GLY A 61 4.85 -2.17 24.52
C GLY A 61 3.34 -1.94 24.62
N GLY A 62 2.95 -0.80 24.23
CA GLY A 62 1.60 -0.32 23.94
C GLY A 62 1.72 0.70 22.82
N VAL A 63 1.05 1.84 22.93
CA VAL A 63 1.29 2.98 22.01
C VAL A 63 2.76 3.41 22.06
N ASN A 64 3.36 3.43 23.25
CA ASN A 64 4.80 3.61 23.45
C ASN A 64 5.44 2.40 24.15
N MET A 65 6.76 2.38 24.18
CA MET A 65 7.52 1.39 24.95
C MET A 65 7.74 1.86 26.38
N PHE A 66 7.48 0.98 27.32
CA PHE A 66 7.71 1.16 28.75
C PHE A 66 8.67 0.11 29.28
N ARG A 67 9.34 0.44 30.38
CA ARG A 67 10.22 -0.47 31.09
C ARG A 67 9.96 -0.45 32.60
N THR A 68 9.97 -1.62 33.21
CA THR A 68 10.02 -1.78 34.65
C THR A 68 11.38 -2.38 35.08
N ASN A 69 11.89 -1.97 36.23
CA ASN A 69 13.08 -2.55 36.90
C ASN A 69 12.73 -3.20 38.25
N ASN A 70 11.46 -3.26 38.60
CA ASN A 70 10.98 -3.78 39.90
C ASN A 70 9.85 -4.81 39.74
N GLY A 71 9.88 -5.55 38.63
CA GLY A 71 8.98 -6.67 38.39
C GLY A 71 7.53 -6.29 38.16
N GLY A 72 7.28 -5.10 37.60
CA GLY A 72 5.97 -4.62 37.23
C GLY A 72 5.27 -3.71 38.26
N SER A 73 5.98 -3.33 39.33
CA SER A 73 5.39 -2.44 40.35
C SER A 73 5.35 -0.97 39.91
N SER A 74 6.27 -0.55 39.03
CA SER A 74 6.25 0.75 38.40
C SER A 74 6.88 0.67 37.01
N PHE A 75 6.49 1.59 36.12
CA PHE A 75 6.95 1.67 34.76
C PHE A 75 7.45 3.07 34.44
N ILE A 76 8.44 3.16 33.55
CA ILE A 76 8.91 4.39 32.93
C ILE A 76 8.74 4.26 31.43
N GLN A 77 8.26 5.31 30.76
CA GLN A 77 8.24 5.37 29.31
C GLN A 77 9.69 5.52 28.81
N VAL A 78 10.06 4.74 27.79
CA VAL A 78 11.42 4.66 27.26
C VAL A 78 11.47 4.88 25.75
N SER A 79 10.34 5.16 25.11
CA SER A 79 10.28 5.61 23.72
C SER A 79 9.32 6.78 23.57
N ASP A 80 9.52 7.60 22.56
CA ASP A 80 8.57 8.59 22.08
C ASP A 80 8.77 8.87 20.57
N MET A 81 7.84 9.62 19.95
CA MET A 81 7.90 10.01 18.54
C MET A 81 8.78 11.24 18.28
N SER A 82 9.44 11.80 19.30
CA SER A 82 10.34 12.93 19.16
C SER A 82 11.72 12.48 18.69
N TRP A 83 12.31 13.22 17.76
CA TRP A 83 13.66 12.91 17.28
C TRP A 83 14.68 12.90 18.41
N GLY A 84 15.41 11.80 18.53
CA GLY A 84 16.42 11.61 19.56
C GLY A 84 16.75 10.12 19.76
N PRO A 85 17.58 9.78 20.78
CA PRO A 85 17.96 8.40 21.05
C PRO A 85 16.78 7.48 21.41
N GLN A 86 15.67 8.06 21.89
CA GLN A 86 14.44 7.32 22.26
C GLN A 86 13.38 7.35 21.16
N PHE A 87 13.71 7.88 19.96
CA PHE A 87 12.81 7.85 18.85
C PHE A 87 12.47 6.41 18.46
N MET A 88 11.19 6.10 18.46
CA MET A 88 10.64 4.86 17.95
C MET A 88 9.18 5.14 17.55
N HIS A 89 8.77 4.57 16.42
CA HIS A 89 7.37 4.66 16.01
C HIS A 89 6.44 4.04 17.05
N SER A 90 5.24 4.59 17.19
CA SER A 90 4.20 4.09 18.09
C SER A 90 3.69 2.71 17.68
N ASP A 91 2.79 2.20 18.50
CA ASP A 91 2.01 0.99 18.27
C ASP A 91 2.87 -0.28 18.21
N VAL A 92 3.32 -0.68 19.40
CA VAL A 92 4.25 -1.82 19.58
C VAL A 92 3.49 -3.14 19.58
N HIS A 93 3.77 -4.00 18.60
CA HIS A 93 3.15 -5.32 18.47
C HIS A 93 3.98 -6.45 19.08
N GLN A 94 5.30 -6.38 18.96
CA GLN A 94 6.18 -7.46 19.39
C GLN A 94 7.49 -6.94 19.95
N VAL A 95 7.94 -7.54 21.05
CA VAL A 95 9.24 -7.30 21.66
C VAL A 95 10.00 -8.62 21.79
N VAL A 96 11.18 -8.70 21.22
CA VAL A 96 12.02 -9.90 21.25
C VAL A 96 13.40 -9.55 21.80
N VAL A 97 13.75 -10.10 22.96
CA VAL A 97 15.07 -9.94 23.58
C VAL A 97 15.98 -11.08 23.13
N ASN A 98 17.19 -10.77 22.68
CA ASN A 98 18.18 -11.79 22.36
C ASN A 98 18.64 -12.49 23.65
N PRO A 99 18.41 -13.82 23.82
CA PRO A 99 18.72 -14.51 25.06
C PRO A 99 20.21 -14.62 25.33
N LEU A 100 21.06 -14.53 24.30
CA LEU A 100 22.52 -14.59 24.40
C LEU A 100 23.16 -13.21 24.61
N ASN A 101 22.44 -12.14 24.22
CA ASN A 101 22.86 -10.76 24.45
C ASN A 101 21.62 -9.92 24.84
N PRO A 102 21.28 -9.88 26.14
CA PRO A 102 20.05 -9.21 26.60
C PRO A 102 19.95 -7.71 26.30
N SER A 103 21.08 -7.04 26.05
CA SER A 103 21.07 -5.65 25.60
C SER A 103 20.47 -5.48 24.21
N SER A 104 20.50 -6.53 23.38
CA SER A 104 19.96 -6.51 22.03
C SER A 104 18.48 -6.90 22.04
N VAL A 105 17.63 -5.96 21.70
CA VAL A 105 16.17 -6.11 21.64
C VAL A 105 15.67 -5.70 20.25
N PHE A 106 14.79 -6.49 19.66
CA PHE A 106 14.07 -6.16 18.43
C PHE A 106 12.62 -5.85 18.77
N ILE A 107 12.09 -4.80 18.15
CA ILE A 107 10.75 -4.29 18.40
C ILE A 107 10.05 -4.08 17.04
N ALA A 108 8.88 -4.69 16.87
CA ALA A 108 8.03 -4.46 15.73
C ALA A 108 6.92 -3.45 16.09
N THR A 109 6.75 -2.45 15.24
CA THR A 109 5.76 -1.36 15.36
C THR A 109 5.08 -1.12 14.02
N ASP A 110 4.04 -0.27 13.98
CA ASP A 110 3.41 0.17 12.73
C ASP A 110 4.34 0.97 11.80
N GLY A 111 5.42 1.55 12.35
CA GLY A 111 6.47 2.20 11.57
C GLY A 111 7.58 1.27 11.08
N GLY A 112 7.51 -0.03 11.39
CA GLY A 112 8.50 -1.01 10.98
C GLY A 112 9.28 -1.65 12.13
N LEU A 113 10.49 -2.09 11.83
CA LEU A 113 11.34 -2.81 12.77
C LEU A 113 12.39 -1.87 13.39
N PHE A 114 12.44 -1.87 14.72
CA PHE A 114 13.43 -1.14 15.52
C PHE A 114 14.32 -2.10 16.29
N ARG A 115 15.51 -1.64 16.63
CA ARG A 115 16.46 -2.37 17.46
C ARG A 115 17.04 -1.46 18.55
N SER A 116 17.11 -1.99 19.76
CA SER A 116 17.90 -1.43 20.87
C SER A 116 19.16 -2.26 21.09
N PHE A 117 20.25 -1.60 21.51
CA PHE A 117 21.50 -2.25 21.93
C PHE A 117 21.77 -2.11 23.45
N ASP A 118 20.82 -1.51 24.18
CA ASP A 118 20.98 -1.12 25.59
C ASP A 118 19.71 -1.38 26.42
N PHE A 119 18.96 -2.44 26.02
CA PHE A 119 17.72 -2.86 26.67
C PHE A 119 16.69 -1.73 26.77
N GLY A 120 16.44 -1.05 25.64
CA GLY A 120 15.39 -0.05 25.50
C GLY A 120 15.72 1.34 26.08
N ASN A 121 17.00 1.74 26.16
CA ASN A 121 17.33 3.14 26.44
C ASN A 121 17.47 3.98 25.17
N SER A 122 17.83 3.33 24.05
CA SER A 122 17.90 3.95 22.73
C SER A 122 17.47 2.98 21.65
N TYR A 123 17.05 3.52 20.48
CA TYR A 123 16.56 2.74 19.37
C TYR A 123 17.17 3.21 18.05
N VAL A 124 17.31 2.27 17.11
CA VAL A 124 17.65 2.52 15.72
C VAL A 124 16.68 1.77 14.82
N GLU A 125 16.30 2.37 13.73
CA GLU A 125 15.50 1.71 12.70
C GLU A 125 16.29 0.58 12.03
N CYS A 126 15.60 -0.49 11.65
CA CYS A 126 16.15 -1.66 10.96
C CYS A 126 15.32 -1.98 9.71
N VAL A 127 15.04 -0.96 8.91
CA VAL A 127 14.13 -1.06 7.75
C VAL A 127 14.84 -1.02 6.39
N ASP A 128 16.16 -0.82 6.34
CA ASP A 128 16.92 -0.81 5.10
C ASP A 128 16.75 -2.11 4.31
N GLY A 129 16.24 -1.97 3.07
CA GLY A 129 15.94 -3.10 2.19
C GLY A 129 14.66 -3.87 2.54
N TYR A 130 13.92 -3.45 3.56
CA TYR A 130 12.66 -4.04 3.98
C TYR A 130 11.50 -3.14 3.49
N VAL A 131 10.92 -3.47 2.35
CA VAL A 131 9.87 -2.67 1.71
C VAL A 131 8.51 -3.16 2.17
N THR A 132 7.86 -2.42 3.07
CA THR A 132 6.56 -2.78 3.68
C THR A 132 5.58 -1.60 3.73
N ALA A 133 5.86 -0.51 3.02
CA ALA A 133 4.99 0.66 3.03
C ALA A 133 3.55 0.31 2.59
N GLN A 134 2.59 0.68 3.41
CA GLN A 134 1.16 0.46 3.20
C GLN A 134 0.55 1.69 2.53
N CYS A 135 0.71 1.77 1.20
CA CYS A 135 0.15 2.87 0.44
C CYS A 135 -1.38 2.77 0.38
N TYR A 136 -2.05 3.91 0.56
CA TYR A 136 -3.48 4.06 0.29
C TYR A 136 -3.70 4.59 -1.13
N ILE A 137 -3.72 5.89 -1.30
CA ILE A 137 -4.00 6.56 -2.56
C ILE A 137 -2.73 7.27 -3.03
N GLY A 138 -2.49 7.28 -4.33
CA GLY A 138 -1.35 7.94 -4.93
C GLY A 138 -1.72 8.98 -5.97
N SER A 139 -0.77 9.86 -6.27
CA SER A 139 -0.81 10.76 -7.43
C SER A 139 0.57 10.88 -8.03
N VAL A 140 0.63 11.15 -9.33
CA VAL A 140 1.87 11.41 -10.05
C VAL A 140 1.69 12.61 -10.96
N SER A 141 2.72 13.44 -11.07
CA SER A 141 2.73 14.56 -12.00
C SER A 141 2.53 14.07 -13.45
N GLN A 142 1.76 14.82 -14.23
CA GLN A 142 1.55 14.52 -15.63
C GLN A 142 2.69 15.02 -16.53
N THR A 143 3.61 15.84 -15.98
CA THR A 143 4.73 16.46 -16.69
C THR A 143 6.10 15.96 -16.21
N ASN A 144 6.18 15.44 -14.98
CA ASN A 144 7.41 14.96 -14.36
C ASN A 144 7.22 13.58 -13.71
N PRO A 145 7.65 12.47 -14.32
CA PRO A 145 7.48 11.14 -13.75
C PRO A 145 8.19 10.94 -12.41
N ASP A 146 9.17 11.78 -12.08
CA ASP A 146 9.92 11.73 -10.81
C ASP A 146 9.29 12.58 -9.71
N PHE A 147 8.07 13.07 -9.90
CA PHE A 147 7.29 13.71 -8.85
C PHE A 147 5.99 12.96 -8.62
N ALA A 148 5.86 12.35 -7.45
CA ALA A 148 4.67 11.64 -7.02
C ALA A 148 4.42 11.81 -5.51
N LEU A 149 3.18 11.61 -5.10
CA LEU A 149 2.74 11.62 -3.70
C LEU A 149 1.98 10.32 -3.40
N THR A 150 2.07 9.85 -2.18
CA THR A 150 1.16 8.82 -1.65
C THR A 150 0.94 9.01 -0.16
N GLY A 151 -0.24 8.63 0.31
CA GLY A 151 -0.53 8.50 1.73
C GLY A 151 -0.21 7.09 2.20
N LEU A 152 0.35 6.96 3.38
CA LEU A 152 0.65 5.69 4.03
C LEU A 152 -0.18 5.54 5.30
N GLN A 153 -0.71 4.35 5.54
CA GLN A 153 -1.27 4.02 6.84
C GLN A 153 -0.19 4.21 7.91
N ASP A 154 -0.52 4.92 8.98
CA ASP A 154 0.31 5.23 10.16
C ASP A 154 1.63 5.99 9.88
N ASN A 155 2.03 6.18 8.61
CA ASN A 155 3.38 6.58 8.21
C ASN A 155 3.41 7.81 7.27
N TYR A 156 2.58 8.82 7.52
CA TYR A 156 2.58 10.12 6.85
C TYR A 156 2.06 10.10 5.39
N SER A 157 1.89 11.29 4.83
CA SER A 157 1.96 11.50 3.39
C SER A 157 3.41 11.68 2.98
N ILE A 158 3.84 11.03 1.89
CA ILE A 158 5.23 11.02 1.43
C ILE A 158 5.36 11.45 -0.03
N LYS A 159 6.50 12.05 -0.35
CA LYS A 159 6.86 12.58 -1.68
C LYS A 159 7.99 11.76 -2.31
N TYR A 160 7.79 11.35 -3.56
CA TYR A 160 8.82 10.83 -4.45
C TYR A 160 9.49 11.97 -5.24
N ASN A 161 10.80 11.90 -5.40
CA ASN A 161 11.61 12.88 -6.10
C ASN A 161 12.68 12.22 -7.01
N GLY A 162 12.36 11.05 -7.56
CA GLY A 162 13.30 10.27 -8.38
C GLY A 162 14.20 9.32 -7.57
N SER A 163 14.18 9.40 -6.25
CA SER A 163 14.94 8.52 -5.34
C SER A 163 14.05 7.42 -4.75
N PRO A 164 14.54 6.19 -4.53
CA PRO A 164 13.79 5.17 -3.80
C PRO A 164 13.49 5.57 -2.35
N TYR A 165 14.17 6.57 -1.81
CA TYR A 165 13.91 7.12 -0.48
C TYR A 165 12.90 8.27 -0.60
N TRP A 166 11.64 8.00 -0.27
CA TRP A 166 10.57 8.99 -0.26
C TRP A 166 10.67 9.87 0.99
N THR A 167 10.27 11.12 0.85
CA THR A 167 10.37 12.12 1.93
C THR A 167 9.01 12.35 2.57
N PRO A 168 8.86 12.23 3.91
CA PRO A 168 7.64 12.63 4.62
C PRO A 168 7.33 14.12 4.44
N VAL A 169 6.05 14.43 4.23
CA VAL A 169 5.61 15.83 3.99
C VAL A 169 4.52 16.31 4.95
N VAL A 170 3.55 15.46 5.31
CA VAL A 170 2.50 15.79 6.30
C VAL A 170 2.26 14.58 7.19
N GLY A 171 2.15 14.80 8.50
CA GLY A 171 1.99 13.74 9.51
C GLY A 171 0.59 13.12 9.55
N GLY A 172 0.42 12.14 10.43
CA GLY A 172 -0.80 11.33 10.58
C GLY A 172 -0.86 10.15 9.61
N ASP A 173 -2.01 9.50 9.51
CA ASP A 173 -2.25 8.54 8.41
C ASP A 173 -2.41 9.32 7.11
N GLY A 174 -1.45 9.19 6.21
CA GLY A 174 -1.56 9.78 4.90
C GLY A 174 -2.74 9.14 4.15
N CYS A 175 -3.67 9.97 3.69
CA CYS A 175 -4.90 9.53 3.03
C CYS A 175 -4.85 9.84 1.52
N TYR A 176 -5.86 10.57 1.04
CA TYR A 176 -5.91 11.03 -0.34
C TYR A 176 -4.83 12.08 -0.60
N ASN A 177 -4.37 12.14 -1.82
CA ASN A 177 -3.47 13.18 -2.33
C ASN A 177 -3.79 13.46 -3.80
N ALA A 178 -3.39 14.62 -4.29
CA ALA A 178 -3.56 15.03 -5.67
C ALA A 178 -2.47 16.02 -6.08
N ILE A 179 -1.98 15.89 -7.31
CA ILE A 179 -1.10 16.86 -7.97
C ILE A 179 -1.92 17.50 -9.10
N ASP A 180 -1.86 18.83 -9.23
CA ASP A 180 -2.50 19.52 -10.34
C ASP A 180 -1.95 19.00 -11.67
N PRO A 181 -2.80 18.51 -12.58
CA PRO A 181 -2.32 17.91 -13.84
C PRO A 181 -1.61 18.90 -14.76
N ASN A 182 -1.76 20.22 -14.53
CA ASN A 182 -1.20 21.28 -15.36
C ASN A 182 -0.11 22.08 -14.66
N ASP A 183 0.04 21.97 -13.33
CA ASP A 183 1.01 22.74 -12.55
C ASP A 183 1.57 21.92 -11.38
N ASP A 184 2.79 21.43 -11.54
CA ASP A 184 3.50 20.64 -10.52
C ASP A 184 3.76 21.40 -9.20
N PHE A 185 3.67 22.74 -9.19
CA PHE A 185 3.81 23.52 -7.96
C PHE A 185 2.61 23.34 -7.03
N VAL A 186 1.43 23.02 -7.60
CA VAL A 186 0.19 22.87 -6.84
C VAL A 186 -0.06 21.40 -6.55
N SER A 187 -0.14 21.06 -5.27
CA SER A 187 -0.49 19.72 -4.83
C SER A 187 -1.24 19.74 -3.51
N PHE A 188 -1.94 18.65 -3.24
CA PHE A 188 -2.73 18.46 -2.03
C PHE A 188 -2.41 17.11 -1.41
N VAL A 189 -2.38 17.08 -0.08
CA VAL A 189 -2.35 15.84 0.72
C VAL A 189 -3.37 15.97 1.83
N ALA A 190 -3.84 14.84 2.34
CA ALA A 190 -4.71 14.83 3.51
C ALA A 190 -4.25 13.77 4.50
N TYR A 191 -4.48 14.03 5.79
CA TYR A 191 -4.58 12.97 6.76
C TYR A 191 -6.06 12.61 7.03
N GLN A 192 -6.31 11.66 7.92
CA GLN A 192 -7.64 11.10 8.17
C GLN A 192 -8.73 12.16 8.34
N TYR A 193 -9.97 11.79 7.97
CA TYR A 193 -11.18 12.60 8.12
C TYR A 193 -11.20 13.92 7.33
N LEU A 194 -10.68 13.91 6.10
CA LEU A 194 -10.73 15.05 5.16
C LEU A 194 -9.99 16.30 5.65
N ASN A 195 -8.89 16.13 6.34
CA ASN A 195 -8.01 17.24 6.72
C ASN A 195 -7.02 17.51 5.57
N ILE A 196 -7.31 18.51 4.73
CA ILE A 196 -6.60 18.78 3.48
C ILE A 196 -5.57 19.89 3.67
N PHE A 197 -4.37 19.64 3.15
CA PHE A 197 -3.26 20.57 3.07
C PHE A 197 -2.89 20.81 1.62
N GLN A 198 -2.54 22.07 1.29
CA GLN A 198 -2.12 22.50 -0.02
C GLN A 198 -0.64 22.89 0.00
N SER A 199 0.06 22.55 -1.06
CA SER A 199 1.39 23.07 -1.40
C SER A 199 1.30 23.93 -2.66
N LEU A 200 2.09 25.00 -2.72
CA LEU A 200 2.28 25.87 -3.88
C LEU A 200 3.77 25.93 -4.29
N ASP A 201 4.57 24.96 -3.82
CA ASP A 201 6.03 24.95 -4.01
C ASP A 201 6.56 23.53 -4.31
N GLN A 202 5.77 22.75 -5.05
CA GLN A 202 6.11 21.38 -5.46
C GLN A 202 6.31 20.46 -4.24
N ALA A 203 5.38 20.51 -3.30
CA ALA A 203 5.38 19.70 -2.07
C ALA A 203 6.61 19.88 -1.16
N ASN A 204 7.22 21.06 -1.14
CA ASN A 204 8.30 21.39 -0.20
C ASN A 204 7.76 21.96 1.10
N SER A 205 6.61 22.64 1.05
CA SER A 205 5.87 23.08 2.23
C SER A 205 4.36 22.93 2.03
N TYR A 206 3.63 22.81 3.14
CA TYR A 206 2.19 22.63 3.13
C TYR A 206 1.52 23.55 4.14
N PHE A 207 0.33 24.05 3.81
CA PHE A 207 -0.55 24.77 4.71
C PHE A 207 -1.96 24.19 4.65
N GLN A 208 -2.66 24.15 5.77
CA GLN A 208 -3.98 23.57 5.86
C GLN A 208 -5.02 24.45 5.17
N VAL A 209 -5.79 23.88 4.25
CA VAL A 209 -6.85 24.56 3.50
C VAL A 209 -8.24 24.06 3.85
N HIS A 210 -8.37 22.87 4.42
CA HIS A 210 -9.62 22.34 4.92
C HIS A 210 -9.40 21.58 6.23
N TYR A 211 -10.26 21.82 7.18
CA TYR A 211 -10.30 21.11 8.45
C TYR A 211 -11.73 20.62 8.72
N GLU A 212 -11.91 19.31 8.74
CA GLU A 212 -13.20 18.75 9.11
C GLU A 212 -13.31 18.64 10.63
N VAL A 213 -14.15 19.46 11.21
CA VAL A 213 -14.42 19.44 12.65
C VAL A 213 -15.34 18.26 12.97
N SER A 214 -14.90 17.39 13.87
CA SER A 214 -15.78 16.35 14.45
C SER A 214 -17.07 17.00 14.97
N ASN A 215 -18.22 16.45 14.61
CA ASN A 215 -19.48 16.93 15.10
C ASN A 215 -19.48 16.84 16.65
N PRO A 216 -19.70 17.95 17.39
CA PRO A 216 -19.72 17.93 18.86
C PRO A 216 -20.80 17.02 19.47
N ASN A 217 -21.77 16.54 18.66
CA ASN A 217 -22.80 15.60 19.05
C ASN A 217 -22.47 14.12 18.78
N GLY A 218 -21.20 13.81 18.42
CA GLY A 218 -20.67 12.46 18.23
C GLY A 218 -20.76 11.98 16.78
N GLY A 219 -19.61 11.67 16.22
CA GLY A 219 -19.40 11.11 14.87
C GLY A 219 -18.70 12.10 13.93
N ASN A 220 -17.73 11.59 13.16
CA ASN A 220 -17.15 12.34 12.06
C ASN A 220 -18.15 12.36 10.89
N PRO A 221 -18.33 13.49 10.19
CA PRO A 221 -19.18 13.55 9.01
C PRO A 221 -18.48 12.96 7.76
N THR A 222 -17.30 12.38 7.91
CA THR A 222 -16.46 11.84 6.83
C THR A 222 -15.97 10.44 7.14
N ALA A 223 -15.69 9.65 6.10
CA ALA A 223 -14.95 8.41 6.23
C ALA A 223 -13.52 8.69 6.72
N PHE A 224 -12.85 7.67 7.27
CA PHE A 224 -11.42 7.74 7.61
C PHE A 224 -10.58 8.11 6.38
N LEU A 225 -10.72 7.37 5.28
CA LEU A 225 -10.20 7.70 3.95
C LEU A 225 -11.28 8.48 3.18
N ALA A 226 -11.43 9.77 3.47
CA ALA A 226 -12.41 10.61 2.81
C ALA A 226 -11.89 11.04 1.42
N PRO A 227 -12.64 10.78 0.34
CA PRO A 227 -12.18 11.07 -1.01
C PRO A 227 -12.24 12.57 -1.32
N TYR A 228 -11.21 13.04 -2.02
CA TYR A 228 -11.26 14.29 -2.78
C TYR A 228 -10.52 14.12 -4.11
N ILE A 229 -10.84 14.96 -5.08
CA ILE A 229 -10.26 14.91 -6.42
C ILE A 229 -10.17 16.32 -7.02
N ILE A 230 -9.05 16.63 -7.68
CA ILE A 230 -8.93 17.78 -8.59
C ILE A 230 -9.67 17.44 -9.88
N CYS A 231 -10.46 18.36 -10.38
CA CYS A 231 -11.13 18.18 -11.65
C CYS A 231 -10.13 18.21 -12.81
N PRO A 232 -10.06 17.15 -13.65
CA PRO A 232 -9.06 17.10 -14.73
C PRO A 232 -9.23 18.17 -15.80
N SER A 233 -10.46 18.64 -16.04
CA SER A 233 -10.77 19.67 -17.05
C SER A 233 -10.55 21.10 -16.54
N ASN A 234 -10.54 21.30 -15.22
CA ASN A 234 -10.40 22.60 -14.58
C ASN A 234 -9.81 22.44 -13.18
N SER A 235 -8.52 22.66 -13.01
CA SER A 235 -7.82 22.45 -11.75
C SER A 235 -8.17 23.46 -10.63
N ALA A 236 -8.92 24.52 -10.94
CA ALA A 236 -9.52 25.38 -9.91
C ALA A 236 -10.67 24.68 -9.16
N VAL A 237 -11.29 23.67 -9.78
CA VAL A 237 -12.40 22.92 -9.20
C VAL A 237 -11.90 21.66 -8.51
N LEU A 238 -12.27 21.51 -7.24
CA LEU A 238 -12.06 20.29 -6.47
C LEU A 238 -13.40 19.81 -5.89
N TYR A 239 -13.53 18.49 -5.80
CA TYR A 239 -14.66 17.83 -5.14
C TYR A 239 -14.18 17.01 -3.96
N ALA A 240 -14.97 16.98 -2.88
CA ALA A 240 -14.69 16.12 -1.74
C ALA A 240 -15.98 15.50 -1.17
N GLY A 241 -15.82 14.31 -0.58
CA GLY A 241 -16.91 13.52 -0.03
C GLY A 241 -16.90 13.49 1.49
N ARG A 242 -18.05 13.81 2.07
CA ARG A 242 -18.41 13.60 3.47
C ARG A 242 -19.76 12.87 3.52
N THR A 243 -20.61 13.05 4.55
CA THR A 243 -22.03 12.68 4.46
C THR A 243 -22.79 13.53 3.45
N GLY A 244 -22.31 14.74 3.17
CA GLY A 244 -22.69 15.61 2.07
C GLY A 244 -21.57 15.75 1.03
N PHE A 245 -21.85 16.42 -0.08
CA PHE A 245 -20.89 16.64 -1.15
C PHE A 245 -20.42 18.10 -1.12
N VAL A 246 -19.12 18.32 -1.13
CA VAL A 246 -18.51 19.65 -1.10
C VAL A 246 -17.75 19.90 -2.39
N ARG A 247 -17.72 21.17 -2.82
CA ARG A 247 -17.01 21.65 -4.00
C ARG A 247 -16.20 22.89 -3.65
N SER A 248 -15.01 22.98 -4.15
CA SER A 248 -14.22 24.20 -4.20
C SER A 248 -14.15 24.67 -5.65
N ASP A 249 -14.27 25.97 -5.89
CA ASP A 249 -14.09 26.62 -7.19
C ASP A 249 -12.87 27.57 -7.19
N ASP A 250 -12.06 27.55 -6.11
CA ASP A 250 -10.96 28.46 -5.86
C ASP A 250 -9.68 27.72 -5.43
N GLN A 251 -9.47 26.55 -6.04
CA GLN A 251 -8.29 25.69 -5.84
C GLN A 251 -8.10 25.30 -4.36
N GLY A 252 -9.20 24.98 -3.68
CA GLY A 252 -9.17 24.49 -2.30
C GLY A 252 -9.16 25.58 -1.22
N SER A 253 -9.27 26.86 -1.57
CA SER A 253 -9.30 27.94 -0.58
C SER A 253 -10.62 27.99 0.22
N THR A 254 -11.73 27.67 -0.42
CA THR A 254 -13.04 27.50 0.24
C THR A 254 -13.74 26.22 -0.19
N TRP A 255 -14.54 25.65 0.73
CA TRP A 255 -15.19 24.35 0.54
C TRP A 255 -16.67 24.40 0.92
N PRO A 256 -17.54 25.06 0.16
CA PRO A 256 -18.97 25.05 0.44
C PRO A 256 -19.58 23.66 0.16
N THR A 257 -20.55 23.27 1.00
CA THR A 257 -21.40 22.11 0.73
C THR A 257 -22.40 22.50 -0.37
N VAL A 258 -22.40 21.74 -1.46
CA VAL A 258 -23.25 22.04 -2.63
C VAL A 258 -24.48 21.13 -2.73
N SER A 259 -24.54 20.03 -1.97
CA SER A 259 -25.66 19.10 -1.92
C SER A 259 -26.39 19.13 -0.56
N ALA A 260 -27.43 18.31 -0.43
CA ALA A 260 -27.97 17.96 0.89
C ALA A 260 -26.89 17.31 1.77
N ASP A 261 -26.95 17.53 3.10
CA ASP A 261 -26.06 16.91 4.07
C ASP A 261 -26.90 16.43 5.29
N PRO A 262 -27.08 15.11 5.49
CA PRO A 262 -26.54 14.02 4.67
C PRO A 262 -27.29 13.84 3.31
N ILE A 263 -26.55 13.43 2.29
CA ILE A 263 -27.11 13.17 0.96
C ILE A 263 -27.71 11.76 0.84
N ASP A 264 -27.25 10.82 1.67
CA ASP A 264 -27.70 9.42 1.69
C ASP A 264 -27.80 8.85 3.11
N SER A 265 -28.83 9.26 3.84
CA SER A 265 -29.17 8.68 5.16
C SER A 265 -28.02 8.63 6.17
N GLY A 266 -26.96 9.43 5.98
CA GLY A 266 -25.77 9.45 6.82
C GLY A 266 -24.63 8.53 6.34
N ASN A 267 -24.81 7.81 5.24
CA ASN A 267 -23.70 7.09 4.61
C ASN A 267 -22.59 8.03 4.16
N TYR A 268 -21.35 7.62 4.36
CA TYR A 268 -20.18 8.36 3.88
C TYR A 268 -20.00 8.19 2.37
N ILE A 269 -19.59 9.24 1.68
CA ILE A 269 -19.09 9.14 0.32
C ILE A 269 -17.70 8.51 0.36
N LEU A 270 -17.49 7.43 -0.41
CA LEU A 270 -16.24 6.67 -0.45
C LEU A 270 -15.48 6.79 -1.75
N SER A 271 -16.15 7.17 -2.84
CA SER A 271 -15.51 7.30 -4.14
C SER A 271 -16.15 8.42 -4.95
N ILE A 272 -15.31 9.15 -5.69
CA ILE A 272 -15.70 10.24 -6.61
C ILE A 272 -15.01 9.98 -7.94
N GLY A 273 -15.74 10.11 -9.03
CA GLY A 273 -15.22 10.07 -10.39
C GLY A 273 -15.72 11.28 -11.18
N VAL A 274 -14.80 12.04 -11.78
CA VAL A 274 -15.12 13.27 -12.53
C VAL A 274 -14.82 13.05 -14.00
N SER A 275 -15.65 13.64 -14.86
CA SER A 275 -15.40 13.66 -16.30
C SER A 275 -14.10 14.38 -16.64
N GLN A 276 -13.36 13.82 -17.60
CA GLN A 276 -12.10 14.41 -18.07
C GLN A 276 -12.31 15.70 -18.91
N THR A 277 -13.55 15.97 -19.34
CA THR A 277 -13.87 17.05 -20.29
C THR A 277 -14.94 18.03 -19.80
N ASN A 278 -15.56 17.75 -18.64
CA ASN A 278 -16.62 18.58 -18.07
C ASN A 278 -16.62 18.49 -16.55
N GLU A 279 -16.18 19.54 -15.89
CA GLU A 279 -16.10 19.62 -14.42
C GLU A 279 -17.45 19.41 -13.72
N ASP A 280 -18.56 19.71 -14.35
CA ASP A 280 -19.90 19.59 -13.73
C ASP A 280 -20.48 18.17 -13.81
N SER A 281 -19.84 17.27 -14.58
CA SER A 281 -20.25 15.87 -14.69
C SER A 281 -19.46 15.01 -13.69
N VAL A 282 -20.09 14.67 -12.56
CA VAL A 282 -19.45 13.96 -11.45
C VAL A 282 -20.29 12.79 -10.97
N TYR A 283 -19.62 11.66 -10.74
CA TYR A 283 -20.16 10.48 -10.11
C TYR A 283 -19.66 10.40 -8.68
N MET A 284 -20.50 9.94 -7.76
CA MET A 284 -20.10 9.62 -6.41
C MET A 284 -20.77 8.34 -5.93
N ALA A 285 -20.14 7.64 -4.98
CA ALA A 285 -20.72 6.44 -4.38
C ALA A 285 -20.54 6.42 -2.86
N THR A 286 -21.59 5.97 -2.16
CA THR A 286 -21.69 5.98 -0.70
C THR A 286 -21.41 4.60 -0.08
N ALA A 287 -20.99 4.56 1.17
CA ALA A 287 -20.87 3.34 1.97
C ALA A 287 -22.25 2.69 2.20
N PRO A 288 -22.33 1.37 2.39
CA PRO A 288 -23.57 0.67 2.79
C PRO A 288 -23.74 0.57 4.31
N ASP A 289 -23.48 1.65 5.07
CA ASP A 289 -23.45 1.59 6.54
C ASP A 289 -24.83 1.75 7.17
N TYR A 290 -25.58 2.78 6.80
CA TYR A 290 -26.89 3.11 7.37
C TYR A 290 -28.06 2.80 6.42
N SER A 291 -27.78 2.75 5.13
CA SER A 291 -28.72 2.39 4.07
C SER A 291 -27.96 1.66 2.96
N PRO A 292 -28.63 0.95 2.03
CA PRO A 292 -27.94 0.39 0.87
C PRO A 292 -27.15 1.47 0.13
N MET A 293 -25.94 1.10 -0.31
CA MET A 293 -25.06 2.01 -1.03
C MET A 293 -25.77 2.65 -2.23
N LYS A 294 -25.42 3.88 -2.54
CA LYS A 294 -25.85 4.57 -3.75
C LYS A 294 -24.65 4.99 -4.59
N LEU A 295 -24.76 4.73 -5.90
CA LEU A 295 -23.95 5.40 -6.91
C LEU A 295 -24.84 6.43 -7.56
N MET A 296 -24.39 7.68 -7.58
CA MET A 296 -25.18 8.81 -8.06
C MET A 296 -24.38 9.64 -9.06
N LEU A 297 -25.09 10.25 -10.01
CA LEU A 297 -24.56 11.15 -11.03
C LEU A 297 -25.13 12.55 -10.85
N SER A 298 -24.27 13.54 -10.87
CA SER A 298 -24.59 14.95 -11.08
C SER A 298 -24.08 15.42 -12.45
N ILE A 299 -24.80 16.33 -13.08
CA ILE A 299 -24.39 17.03 -14.32
C ILE A 299 -24.40 18.55 -14.13
N ASP A 300 -24.50 19.01 -12.90
CA ASP A 300 -24.57 20.42 -12.51
C ASP A 300 -23.63 20.74 -11.33
N GLY A 301 -22.46 20.07 -11.32
CA GLY A 301 -21.41 20.36 -10.35
C GLY A 301 -21.71 19.92 -8.93
N GLY A 302 -22.56 18.91 -8.74
CA GLY A 302 -22.89 18.36 -7.42
C GLY A 302 -24.12 18.98 -6.76
N ASN A 303 -24.82 19.93 -7.43
CA ASN A 303 -26.02 20.55 -6.87
C ASN A 303 -27.21 19.58 -6.83
N ASN A 304 -27.38 18.77 -7.87
CA ASN A 304 -28.41 17.75 -7.94
C ASN A 304 -27.82 16.40 -8.34
N PHE A 305 -28.35 15.34 -7.74
CA PHE A 305 -27.89 13.97 -7.98
C PHE A 305 -29.05 13.06 -8.42
N VAL A 306 -28.77 12.20 -9.40
CA VAL A 306 -29.67 11.15 -9.84
C VAL A 306 -29.08 9.79 -9.45
N ASN A 307 -29.88 8.97 -8.76
CA ASN A 307 -29.46 7.61 -8.38
C ASN A 307 -29.26 6.72 -9.62
N ARG A 308 -28.13 6.05 -9.68
CA ARG A 308 -27.67 5.16 -10.74
C ARG A 308 -27.25 3.77 -10.22
N SER A 309 -27.69 3.38 -9.04
CA SER A 309 -27.26 2.14 -8.36
C SER A 309 -27.92 0.87 -8.90
N ALA A 310 -28.98 0.98 -9.73
CA ALA A 310 -29.74 -0.19 -10.15
C ALA A 310 -28.86 -1.23 -10.88
N GLY A 311 -28.80 -2.47 -10.34
CA GLY A 311 -27.97 -3.55 -10.88
C GLY A 311 -26.57 -3.64 -10.28
N LEU A 312 -26.18 -2.74 -9.36
CA LEU A 312 -24.94 -2.83 -8.62
C LEU A 312 -25.13 -3.59 -7.30
N PRO A 313 -24.08 -4.25 -6.78
CA PRO A 313 -24.13 -4.93 -5.49
C PRO A 313 -24.14 -3.94 -4.33
N ASN A 314 -24.77 -4.32 -3.21
CA ASN A 314 -24.69 -3.57 -1.97
C ASN A 314 -23.37 -3.88 -1.26
N ARG A 315 -22.28 -3.26 -1.69
CA ARG A 315 -20.90 -3.43 -1.21
C ARG A 315 -20.20 -2.07 -1.14
N PHE A 316 -19.02 -2.04 -0.51
CA PHE A 316 -18.20 -0.84 -0.39
C PHE A 316 -17.60 -0.46 -1.76
N PRO A 317 -18.01 0.65 -2.38
CA PRO A 317 -17.40 1.13 -3.62
C PRO A 317 -16.00 1.70 -3.34
N ARG A 318 -15.01 1.28 -4.13
CA ARG A 318 -13.61 1.67 -3.89
C ARG A 318 -13.13 2.72 -4.87
N ARG A 319 -13.43 2.56 -6.16
CA ARG A 319 -13.02 3.51 -7.20
C ARG A 319 -14.08 3.62 -8.28
N ILE A 320 -14.34 4.84 -8.71
CA ILE A 320 -15.09 5.17 -9.93
C ILE A 320 -14.10 5.75 -10.94
N ALA A 321 -14.04 5.20 -12.14
CA ALA A 321 -13.24 5.72 -13.23
C ALA A 321 -14.14 6.07 -14.43
N VAL A 322 -14.00 7.29 -14.93
CA VAL A 322 -14.79 7.81 -16.05
C VAL A 322 -13.93 7.80 -17.31
N ASP A 323 -14.44 7.27 -18.41
CA ASP A 323 -13.72 7.18 -19.69
C ASP A 323 -13.37 8.60 -20.18
N PRO A 324 -12.11 8.86 -20.54
CA PRO A 324 -11.67 10.19 -20.96
C PRO A 324 -12.32 10.67 -22.28
N ARG A 325 -12.86 9.76 -23.09
CA ARG A 325 -13.52 10.07 -24.38
C ARG A 325 -15.00 10.38 -24.23
N ASP A 326 -15.67 9.71 -23.27
CA ASP A 326 -17.12 9.78 -23.10
C ASP A 326 -17.51 9.59 -21.63
N SER A 327 -17.96 10.65 -20.98
CA SER A 327 -18.38 10.63 -19.57
C SER A 327 -19.56 9.70 -19.26
N ARG A 328 -20.23 9.14 -20.27
CA ARG A 328 -21.28 8.12 -20.10
C ARG A 328 -20.72 6.71 -19.91
N ILE A 329 -19.43 6.49 -20.24
CA ILE A 329 -18.74 5.24 -20.02
C ILE A 329 -18.05 5.33 -18.67
N VAL A 330 -18.45 4.46 -17.74
CA VAL A 330 -17.99 4.50 -16.35
C VAL A 330 -17.71 3.09 -15.86
N TYR A 331 -16.63 2.95 -15.14
CA TYR A 331 -16.27 1.74 -14.42
C TYR A 331 -16.37 1.98 -12.91
N VAL A 332 -16.82 0.99 -12.16
CA VAL A 332 -16.83 1.02 -10.69
C VAL A 332 -16.38 -0.32 -10.15
N VAL A 333 -15.56 -0.28 -9.10
CA VAL A 333 -15.07 -1.47 -8.41
C VAL A 333 -15.53 -1.50 -6.96
N PHE A 334 -15.70 -2.73 -6.44
CA PHE A 334 -16.23 -3.01 -5.13
C PHE A 334 -15.31 -3.92 -4.33
N SER A 335 -15.20 -3.63 -3.05
CA SER A 335 -14.56 -4.48 -2.05
C SER A 335 -15.53 -5.56 -1.53
N GLY A 336 -15.02 -6.59 -0.87
CA GLY A 336 -15.79 -7.67 -0.25
C GLY A 336 -15.71 -8.98 -1.03
N PHE A 337 -16.61 -9.91 -0.73
CA PHE A 337 -16.66 -11.25 -1.30
C PHE A 337 -18.11 -11.65 -1.65
N GLY A 338 -18.29 -12.66 -2.50
CA GLY A 338 -19.58 -13.26 -2.81
C GLY A 338 -20.48 -12.43 -3.74
N THR A 339 -19.91 -11.48 -4.49
CA THR A 339 -20.65 -10.66 -5.48
C THR A 339 -19.72 -10.33 -6.66
N GLY A 340 -20.25 -9.73 -7.74
CA GLY A 340 -19.40 -9.10 -8.77
C GLY A 340 -18.60 -7.94 -8.19
N HIS A 341 -17.40 -7.70 -8.73
CA HIS A 341 -16.45 -6.73 -8.20
C HIS A 341 -16.13 -5.58 -9.14
N ILE A 342 -16.31 -5.74 -10.45
CA ILE A 342 -16.06 -4.68 -11.42
C ILE A 342 -17.22 -4.58 -12.42
N PHE A 343 -17.80 -3.40 -12.50
CA PHE A 343 -18.95 -3.12 -13.35
C PHE A 343 -18.65 -1.99 -14.32
N LYS A 344 -19.22 -2.10 -15.53
CA LYS A 344 -19.14 -1.10 -16.58
C LYS A 344 -20.53 -0.62 -16.97
N SER A 345 -20.68 0.68 -17.12
CA SER A 345 -21.82 1.31 -17.79
C SER A 345 -21.36 2.01 -19.07
N THR A 346 -22.19 2.01 -20.11
CA THR A 346 -21.99 2.78 -21.35
C THR A 346 -23.07 3.84 -21.56
N ASN A 347 -23.92 4.06 -20.54
CA ASN A 347 -25.08 4.94 -20.61
C ASN A 347 -25.29 5.77 -19.34
N ALA A 348 -24.20 6.30 -18.80
CA ALA A 348 -24.17 7.16 -17.61
C ALA A 348 -24.80 6.49 -16.36
N GLY A 349 -24.53 5.19 -16.14
CA GLY A 349 -24.99 4.43 -15.00
C GLY A 349 -26.47 4.03 -15.04
N VAL A 350 -27.18 4.21 -16.17
CA VAL A 350 -28.57 3.76 -16.30
C VAL A 350 -28.66 2.23 -16.23
N THR A 351 -27.67 1.55 -16.84
CA THR A 351 -27.50 0.09 -16.72
C THR A 351 -26.04 -0.25 -16.48
N TRP A 352 -25.80 -1.35 -15.79
CA TRP A 352 -24.48 -1.86 -15.46
C TRP A 352 -24.31 -3.29 -15.94
N THR A 353 -23.13 -3.62 -16.43
CA THR A 353 -22.71 -4.97 -16.79
C THR A 353 -21.59 -5.40 -15.87
N ASP A 354 -21.70 -6.55 -15.22
CA ASP A 354 -20.58 -7.19 -14.53
C ASP A 354 -19.59 -7.72 -15.58
N ILE A 355 -18.41 -7.13 -15.59
CA ILE A 355 -17.31 -7.48 -16.51
C ILE A 355 -16.22 -8.30 -15.81
N GLY A 356 -16.42 -8.64 -14.53
CA GLY A 356 -15.48 -9.37 -13.69
C GLY A 356 -15.79 -10.84 -13.49
N THR A 357 -16.75 -11.42 -14.18
CA THR A 357 -17.23 -12.78 -13.95
C THR A 357 -16.18 -13.88 -14.11
N ALA A 358 -15.10 -13.62 -14.84
CA ALA A 358 -13.95 -14.53 -15.02
C ALA A 358 -12.82 -14.27 -14.01
N LEU A 359 -12.93 -13.22 -13.20
CA LEU A 359 -11.92 -12.82 -12.21
C LEU A 359 -12.20 -13.48 -10.85
N PRO A 360 -11.19 -13.60 -9.97
CA PRO A 360 -11.39 -14.22 -8.65
C PRO A 360 -12.32 -13.38 -7.76
N ASP A 361 -13.02 -14.06 -6.86
CA ASP A 361 -13.87 -13.44 -5.82
C ASP A 361 -13.00 -12.93 -4.68
N VAL A 362 -12.42 -11.74 -4.87
CA VAL A 362 -11.56 -11.04 -3.92
C VAL A 362 -11.85 -9.53 -3.96
N PRO A 363 -11.54 -8.76 -2.92
CA PRO A 363 -11.68 -7.31 -2.95
C PRO A 363 -10.96 -6.65 -4.12
N PHE A 364 -11.65 -5.74 -4.81
CA PHE A 364 -11.10 -4.86 -5.82
C PHE A 364 -10.95 -3.45 -5.23
N HIS A 365 -9.80 -2.82 -5.44
CA HIS A 365 -9.46 -1.54 -4.83
C HIS A 365 -9.43 -0.39 -5.82
N CYS A 366 -8.95 -0.62 -7.03
CA CYS A 366 -8.82 0.42 -8.04
C CYS A 366 -9.11 -0.10 -9.44
N VAL A 367 -9.47 0.84 -10.31
CA VAL A 367 -9.62 0.65 -11.75
C VAL A 367 -9.08 1.89 -12.45
N MET A 368 -8.29 1.68 -13.51
CA MET A 368 -7.69 2.73 -14.32
C MET A 368 -7.80 2.35 -15.80
N MET A 369 -8.08 3.32 -16.64
CA MET A 369 -7.97 3.18 -18.10
C MET A 369 -6.65 3.79 -18.57
N ASP A 370 -6.05 3.23 -19.63
CA ASP A 370 -4.96 3.89 -20.32
C ASP A 370 -5.49 5.19 -20.96
N PRO A 371 -4.90 6.37 -20.64
CA PRO A 371 -5.43 7.63 -21.16
C PRO A 371 -5.42 7.74 -22.69
N GLN A 372 -4.49 7.07 -23.36
CA GLN A 372 -4.37 7.09 -24.82
C GLN A 372 -5.19 5.98 -25.50
N TYR A 373 -5.33 4.83 -24.83
CA TYR A 373 -6.05 3.66 -25.31
C TYR A 373 -7.07 3.20 -24.25
N PRO A 374 -8.17 3.93 -24.06
CA PRO A 374 -9.11 3.68 -22.95
C PRO A 374 -9.82 2.33 -22.97
N ASP A 375 -9.70 1.54 -24.04
CA ASP A 375 -10.14 0.14 -24.06
C ASP A 375 -9.16 -0.79 -23.33
N VAL A 376 -7.94 -0.30 -23.01
CA VAL A 376 -7.02 -0.96 -22.08
C VAL A 376 -7.38 -0.53 -20.66
N VAL A 377 -7.85 -1.49 -19.87
CA VAL A 377 -8.33 -1.28 -18.51
C VAL A 377 -7.53 -2.12 -17.53
N TYR A 378 -7.06 -1.49 -16.47
CA TYR A 378 -6.33 -2.14 -15.38
C TYR A 378 -7.22 -2.20 -14.13
N ALA A 379 -7.16 -3.30 -13.38
CA ALA A 379 -7.86 -3.49 -12.13
C ALA A 379 -6.93 -4.03 -11.04
N GLY A 380 -6.83 -3.31 -9.92
CA GLY A 380 -6.03 -3.71 -8.75
C GLY A 380 -6.88 -4.40 -7.70
N THR A 381 -6.35 -5.50 -7.15
CA THR A 381 -7.04 -6.41 -6.23
C THR A 381 -6.14 -6.82 -5.06
N ASP A 382 -6.68 -7.57 -4.09
CA ASP A 382 -5.88 -8.24 -3.04
C ASP A 382 -4.86 -9.25 -3.59
N MET A 383 -5.04 -9.72 -4.83
CA MET A 383 -4.21 -10.76 -5.46
C MET A 383 -3.37 -10.24 -6.63
N GLY A 384 -3.16 -8.94 -6.71
CA GLY A 384 -2.36 -8.31 -7.75
C GLY A 384 -3.17 -7.51 -8.77
N LEU A 385 -2.57 -7.36 -9.94
CA LEU A 385 -3.03 -6.52 -11.04
C LEU A 385 -3.57 -7.38 -12.18
N TYR A 386 -4.71 -7.00 -12.72
CA TYR A 386 -5.30 -7.55 -13.93
C TYR A 386 -5.38 -6.48 -15.01
N VAL A 387 -5.31 -6.91 -16.27
CA VAL A 387 -5.46 -6.04 -17.45
C VAL A 387 -6.45 -6.64 -18.44
N SER A 388 -7.25 -5.78 -19.03
CA SER A 388 -8.10 -6.06 -20.18
C SER A 388 -7.65 -5.20 -21.36
N LEU A 389 -7.62 -5.74 -22.56
CA LEU A 389 -7.30 -5.03 -23.80
C LEU A 389 -8.56 -4.71 -24.65
N ASP A 390 -9.73 -5.09 -24.17
CA ASP A 390 -11.00 -5.07 -24.87
C ASP A 390 -12.14 -4.49 -24.01
N ALA A 391 -11.77 -3.46 -23.24
CA ALA A 391 -12.69 -2.68 -22.40
C ALA A 391 -13.47 -3.54 -21.38
N GLY A 392 -12.82 -4.60 -20.86
CA GLY A 392 -13.34 -5.47 -19.82
C GLY A 392 -14.02 -6.74 -20.31
N ALA A 393 -13.99 -7.04 -21.63
CA ALA A 393 -14.59 -8.26 -22.13
C ALA A 393 -13.77 -9.51 -21.76
N THR A 394 -12.44 -9.39 -21.78
CA THR A 394 -11.52 -10.44 -21.29
C THR A 394 -10.45 -9.84 -20.39
N TRP A 395 -9.90 -10.69 -19.49
CA TRP A 395 -8.92 -10.27 -18.50
C TRP A 395 -7.73 -11.23 -18.44
N ALA A 396 -6.53 -10.67 -18.23
CA ALA A 396 -5.30 -11.40 -17.97
C ALA A 396 -4.61 -10.86 -16.72
N THR A 397 -3.82 -11.70 -16.03
CA THR A 397 -2.95 -11.26 -14.93
C THR A 397 -1.82 -10.38 -15.45
N HIS A 398 -1.45 -9.34 -14.70
CA HIS A 398 -0.39 -8.41 -15.08
C HIS A 398 0.59 -8.18 -13.92
N ASN A 399 1.05 -9.27 -13.26
CA ASN A 399 1.84 -9.24 -12.03
C ASN A 399 3.35 -9.30 -12.23
N THR A 400 3.87 -9.34 -13.47
CA THR A 400 5.31 -9.39 -13.71
C THR A 400 6.02 -8.24 -13.01
N GLY A 401 6.99 -8.55 -12.13
CA GLY A 401 7.73 -7.54 -11.34
C GLY A 401 7.07 -7.12 -10.04
N LEU A 402 5.85 -7.54 -9.75
CA LEU A 402 5.25 -7.42 -8.43
C LEU A 402 5.59 -8.67 -7.59
N PRO A 403 5.75 -8.53 -6.27
CA PRO A 403 5.77 -9.68 -5.36
C PRO A 403 4.48 -10.51 -5.46
N ASP A 404 4.55 -11.78 -5.12
CA ASP A 404 3.36 -12.64 -5.04
C ASP A 404 2.35 -12.10 -4.04
N TRP A 405 1.06 -12.21 -4.36
CA TRP A 405 -0.05 -11.79 -3.48
C TRP A 405 0.00 -10.30 -3.08
N THR A 406 0.46 -9.44 -3.98
CA THR A 406 0.52 -8.00 -3.75
C THR A 406 -0.88 -7.40 -3.78
N MET A 407 -1.30 -6.75 -2.69
CA MET A 407 -2.52 -5.96 -2.63
C MET A 407 -2.30 -4.64 -3.39
N VAL A 408 -2.89 -4.49 -4.57
CA VAL A 408 -2.81 -3.29 -5.41
C VAL A 408 -3.94 -2.34 -5.03
N TYR A 409 -3.59 -1.27 -4.34
CA TYR A 409 -4.57 -0.37 -3.73
C TYR A 409 -4.95 0.81 -4.63
N ASP A 410 -3.99 1.35 -5.40
CA ASP A 410 -4.26 2.41 -6.36
C ASP A 410 -3.36 2.35 -7.60
N LEU A 411 -3.85 2.91 -8.71
CA LEU A 411 -3.19 2.99 -10.00
C LEU A 411 -3.33 4.40 -10.55
N VAL A 412 -2.22 5.03 -10.92
CA VAL A 412 -2.22 6.39 -11.49
C VAL A 412 -1.25 6.47 -12.66
N SER A 413 -1.75 6.91 -13.81
CA SER A 413 -0.94 7.09 -15.03
C SER A 413 -0.17 8.40 -15.03
N CYS A 414 1.03 8.39 -15.65
CA CYS A 414 1.84 9.56 -15.97
C CYS A 414 1.91 9.73 -17.48
N ALA A 415 1.51 10.90 -17.97
CA ALA A 415 1.51 11.19 -19.41
C ALA A 415 2.94 11.44 -19.93
N ALA A 416 3.83 12.00 -19.12
CA ALA A 416 5.16 12.44 -19.52
C ALA A 416 6.04 11.29 -20.09
N ASP A 417 5.97 10.11 -19.50
CA ASP A 417 6.77 8.95 -19.88
C ASP A 417 5.94 7.72 -20.27
N ARG A 418 4.62 7.88 -20.39
CA ARG A 418 3.69 6.77 -20.67
C ARG A 418 3.85 5.62 -19.67
N SER A 419 4.00 5.94 -18.39
CA SER A 419 4.03 4.98 -17.30
C SER A 419 2.78 5.06 -16.42
N PHE A 420 2.66 4.12 -15.49
CA PHE A 420 1.78 4.22 -14.36
C PHE A 420 2.49 3.80 -13.08
N LEU A 421 2.09 4.40 -11.98
CA LEU A 421 2.46 3.95 -10.65
C LEU A 421 1.39 3.01 -10.10
N CYS A 422 1.84 1.89 -9.57
CA CYS A 422 1.06 0.90 -8.84
C CYS A 422 1.38 1.05 -7.36
N PHE A 423 0.44 1.60 -6.59
CA PHE A 423 0.56 1.76 -5.15
C PHE A 423 0.01 0.52 -4.45
N THR A 424 0.82 -0.08 -3.58
CA THR A 424 0.49 -1.34 -2.92
C THR A 424 0.36 -1.17 -1.41
N HIS A 425 -0.50 -1.97 -0.81
CA HIS A 425 -0.65 -1.98 0.63
C HIS A 425 0.25 -3.08 1.24
N GLY A 426 1.51 -2.72 1.53
CA GLY A 426 2.49 -3.60 2.15
C GLY A 426 3.75 -3.89 1.33
N HIS A 427 3.88 -3.32 0.11
CA HIS A 427 5.08 -3.48 -0.73
C HIS A 427 5.52 -2.17 -1.40
N GLY A 428 5.06 -1.00 -0.92
CA GLY A 428 5.40 0.31 -1.48
C GLY A 428 4.80 0.55 -2.86
N ALA A 429 5.53 1.25 -3.74
CA ALA A 429 5.05 1.63 -5.06
C ALA A 429 5.96 1.09 -6.18
N PHE A 430 5.33 0.69 -7.29
CA PHE A 430 6.02 0.17 -8.48
C PHE A 430 5.67 1.03 -9.69
N ARG A 431 6.64 1.28 -10.58
CA ARG A 431 6.42 1.95 -11.85
C ARG A 431 6.45 0.95 -12.98
N ARG A 432 5.52 1.07 -13.94
CA ARG A 432 5.45 0.25 -15.14
C ARG A 432 5.14 1.08 -16.37
N SER A 433 5.61 0.63 -17.52
CA SER A 433 5.28 1.26 -18.80
C SER A 433 3.87 0.87 -19.26
N LEU A 434 3.06 1.85 -19.69
CA LEU A 434 1.80 1.59 -20.38
C LEU A 434 2.02 0.97 -21.76
N ASN A 435 3.22 1.10 -22.34
CA ASN A 435 3.56 0.53 -23.63
C ASN A 435 3.82 -0.98 -23.58
N ASP A 436 4.11 -1.54 -22.40
CA ASP A 436 4.36 -2.98 -22.23
C ASP A 436 3.17 -3.83 -22.67
N VAL A 437 1.96 -3.33 -22.49
CA VAL A 437 0.71 -4.02 -22.84
C VAL A 437 0.35 -3.88 -24.31
N ILE A 438 0.80 -2.80 -24.97
CA ILE A 438 0.49 -2.52 -26.39
C ILE A 438 1.46 -3.25 -27.29
N SER A 439 2.72 -3.44 -26.88
CA SER A 439 3.67 -4.26 -27.60
C SER A 439 3.30 -5.75 -27.60
N ASP A 440 2.62 -6.23 -26.56
CA ASP A 440 2.15 -7.62 -26.46
C ASP A 440 1.08 -7.98 -27.53
N VAL A 441 0.43 -6.99 -28.16
CA VAL A 441 -0.54 -7.25 -29.24
C VAL A 441 0.13 -7.74 -30.53
N ASN A 442 1.45 -7.52 -30.68
CA ASN A 442 2.26 -7.95 -31.82
C ASN A 442 3.49 -8.78 -31.43
N ASP A 443 3.75 -9.00 -30.14
CA ASP A 443 4.85 -9.87 -29.72
C ASP A 443 4.43 -11.35 -29.74
N PRO A 444 5.32 -12.27 -30.11
CA PRO A 444 5.07 -13.69 -29.95
C PRO A 444 4.81 -14.00 -28.46
N PRO A 445 3.97 -15.00 -28.14
CA PRO A 445 3.61 -15.32 -26.76
C PRO A 445 4.84 -15.42 -25.88
N ALA A 446 4.76 -14.80 -24.70
CA ALA A 446 5.87 -14.81 -23.73
C ALA A 446 6.42 -16.23 -23.58
N PRO A 447 7.75 -16.41 -23.58
CA PRO A 447 8.34 -17.73 -23.47
C PRO A 447 7.80 -18.49 -22.26
N THR A 448 7.24 -19.67 -22.45
CA THR A 448 6.79 -20.50 -21.34
C THR A 448 7.95 -20.73 -20.38
N PRO A 449 7.74 -20.55 -19.05
CA PRO A 449 8.84 -20.73 -18.11
C PRO A 449 9.30 -22.20 -18.09
N PHE A 450 10.59 -22.41 -17.98
CA PHE A 450 11.17 -23.71 -17.67
C PHE A 450 12.02 -23.63 -16.39
N SER A 451 12.13 -24.74 -15.67
CA SER A 451 12.84 -24.76 -14.40
C SER A 451 14.36 -24.73 -14.63
N VAL A 452 15.02 -23.77 -13.97
CA VAL A 452 16.47 -23.72 -13.82
C VAL A 452 16.77 -23.64 -12.33
N SER A 453 17.68 -24.48 -11.85
CA SER A 453 18.17 -24.43 -10.47
C SER A 453 19.70 -24.39 -10.46
N VAL A 454 20.28 -23.98 -9.34
CA VAL A 454 21.72 -23.93 -9.13
C VAL A 454 22.10 -24.85 -8.01
N PHE A 455 23.13 -25.69 -8.24
CA PHE A 455 23.63 -26.61 -7.23
C PHE A 455 25.14 -26.84 -7.36
N PRO A 456 25.88 -26.87 -6.22
CA PRO A 456 25.48 -26.40 -4.90
C PRO A 456 25.21 -24.90 -4.88
N ASN A 457 24.61 -24.37 -3.82
CA ASN A 457 24.35 -22.93 -3.67
C ASN A 457 24.29 -22.59 -2.17
N PRO A 458 25.30 -21.89 -1.58
CA PRO A 458 26.34 -21.10 -2.28
C PRO A 458 27.45 -21.93 -2.96
N GLU A 459 28.16 -21.27 -3.87
CA GLU A 459 29.26 -21.79 -4.68
C GLU A 459 30.58 -21.09 -4.37
N ASN A 460 31.70 -21.82 -4.49
CA ASN A 460 33.05 -21.24 -4.40
C ASN A 460 33.61 -20.95 -5.80
N ASP A 461 33.75 -21.98 -6.64
CA ASP A 461 34.47 -21.87 -7.91
C ASP A 461 33.62 -22.17 -9.14
N VAL A 462 32.59 -23.03 -9.03
CA VAL A 462 31.80 -23.51 -10.16
C VAL A 462 30.32 -23.56 -9.85
N ALA A 463 29.53 -22.68 -10.44
CA ALA A 463 28.07 -22.75 -10.39
C ALA A 463 27.53 -23.73 -11.43
N THR A 464 26.75 -24.70 -11.01
CA THR A 464 26.11 -25.68 -11.89
C THR A 464 24.64 -25.33 -12.08
N LEU A 465 24.28 -24.87 -13.27
CA LEU A 465 22.90 -24.66 -13.68
C LEU A 465 22.29 -26.00 -14.10
N VAL A 466 21.23 -26.43 -13.42
CA VAL A 466 20.50 -27.67 -13.71
C VAL A 466 19.15 -27.30 -14.34
N PHE A 467 18.84 -27.94 -15.46
CA PHE A 467 17.64 -27.70 -16.25
C PHE A 467 16.64 -28.85 -16.02
N GLY A 468 15.39 -28.55 -15.72
CA GLY A 468 14.36 -29.56 -15.49
C GLY A 468 13.92 -30.31 -16.75
N GLU A 469 14.21 -29.77 -17.92
CA GLU A 469 13.95 -30.36 -19.23
C GLU A 469 15.17 -30.15 -20.12
N SER A 470 15.30 -30.96 -21.18
CA SER A 470 16.44 -30.88 -22.11
C SER A 470 16.10 -30.03 -23.33
N PHE A 471 17.06 -29.18 -23.75
CA PHE A 471 16.74 -28.18 -24.78
C PHE A 471 17.84 -28.08 -25.78
N GLY A 472 18.51 -28.33 -26.45
CA GLY A 472 19.49 -27.88 -27.42
C GLY A 472 20.19 -26.53 -27.05
N PRO A 473 20.37 -25.61 -27.99
CA PRO A 473 21.03 -24.34 -27.69
C PRO A 473 20.23 -23.42 -26.77
N VAL A 474 20.84 -22.96 -25.69
CA VAL A 474 20.27 -22.03 -24.71
C VAL A 474 21.21 -20.84 -24.56
N GLN A 475 20.68 -19.63 -24.70
CA GLN A 475 21.41 -18.41 -24.37
C GLN A 475 21.36 -18.24 -22.84
N ILE A 476 22.53 -18.16 -22.23
CA ILE A 476 22.68 -17.89 -20.79
C ILE A 476 23.25 -16.50 -20.60
N THR A 477 22.65 -15.72 -19.72
CA THR A 477 23.18 -14.44 -19.23
C THR A 477 23.22 -14.46 -17.72
N VAL A 478 24.23 -13.82 -17.11
CA VAL A 478 24.31 -13.64 -15.67
C VAL A 478 24.58 -12.17 -15.37
N HIS A 479 23.81 -11.63 -14.45
CA HIS A 479 23.88 -10.24 -14.01
C HIS A 479 24.12 -10.16 -12.50
N ASP A 480 24.80 -9.12 -12.04
CA ASP A 480 24.79 -8.74 -10.64
C ASP A 480 23.45 -8.09 -10.25
N LEU A 481 23.27 -7.77 -8.95
CA LEU A 481 22.04 -7.14 -8.45
C LEU A 481 21.85 -5.69 -8.94
N GLN A 482 22.87 -5.06 -9.53
CA GLN A 482 22.80 -3.75 -10.16
C GLN A 482 22.43 -3.85 -11.65
N GLY A 483 22.24 -5.07 -12.17
CA GLY A 483 21.90 -5.33 -13.57
C GLY A 483 23.11 -5.35 -14.52
N LYS A 484 24.35 -5.26 -14.03
CA LYS A 484 25.55 -5.35 -14.84
C LYS A 484 25.72 -6.77 -15.36
N LEU A 485 25.86 -6.92 -16.67
CA LEU A 485 26.13 -8.20 -17.33
C LEU A 485 27.56 -8.68 -17.03
N LEU A 486 27.67 -9.89 -16.48
CA LEU A 486 28.92 -10.55 -16.13
C LEU A 486 29.26 -11.71 -17.08
N PHE A 487 28.23 -12.40 -17.55
CA PHE A 487 28.38 -13.54 -18.44
C PHE A 487 27.27 -13.56 -19.48
N SER A 488 27.64 -13.87 -20.74
CA SER A 488 26.67 -14.08 -21.84
C SER A 488 27.24 -15.07 -22.85
N LYS A 489 26.56 -16.21 -23.01
CA LYS A 489 26.97 -17.23 -23.95
C LYS A 489 25.82 -18.14 -24.33
N THR A 490 25.80 -18.58 -25.62
CA THR A 490 24.92 -19.68 -26.04
C THR A 490 25.64 -21.00 -25.78
N MET A 491 25.00 -21.90 -25.06
CA MET A 491 25.51 -23.22 -24.69
C MET A 491 24.48 -24.29 -25.01
N THR A 492 24.91 -25.50 -25.30
CA THR A 492 23.99 -26.61 -25.59
C THR A 492 23.74 -27.42 -24.32
N VAL A 493 22.48 -27.58 -23.97
CA VAL A 493 22.06 -28.48 -22.90
C VAL A 493 21.83 -29.87 -23.48
N ASP A 494 22.63 -30.85 -23.01
CA ASP A 494 22.54 -32.24 -23.46
C ASP A 494 21.39 -32.96 -22.71
N PRO A 495 20.49 -33.64 -23.42
CA PRO A 495 19.41 -34.42 -22.79
C PRO A 495 19.87 -35.47 -21.78
N SER A 496 21.05 -36.05 -21.98
CA SER A 496 21.64 -37.06 -21.08
C SER A 496 22.35 -36.45 -19.86
N SER A 497 22.64 -35.12 -19.93
CA SER A 497 23.34 -34.37 -18.89
C SER A 497 22.78 -32.95 -18.83
N PRO A 498 21.59 -32.77 -18.24
CA PRO A 498 20.82 -31.50 -18.31
C PRO A 498 21.37 -30.43 -17.37
N TYR A 499 22.67 -30.17 -17.44
CA TYR A 499 23.33 -29.14 -16.64
C TYR A 499 24.43 -28.40 -17.44
N ILE A 500 24.69 -27.18 -17.02
CA ILE A 500 25.78 -26.33 -17.52
C ILE A 500 26.61 -25.84 -16.35
N ARG A 501 27.92 -25.89 -16.45
CA ARG A 501 28.86 -25.37 -15.45
C ARG A 501 29.38 -24.01 -15.87
N LEU A 502 29.34 -23.07 -14.93
CA LEU A 502 29.90 -21.73 -15.06
C LEU A 502 31.06 -21.60 -14.08
N ASP A 503 32.23 -21.18 -14.55
CA ASP A 503 33.32 -20.79 -13.68
C ASP A 503 32.98 -19.43 -13.03
N VAL A 504 32.93 -19.40 -11.72
CA VAL A 504 32.61 -18.24 -10.89
C VAL A 504 33.75 -17.87 -9.94
N SER A 505 34.91 -18.52 -10.06
CA SER A 505 36.09 -18.35 -9.21
C SER A 505 36.63 -16.91 -9.15
N GLU A 506 36.41 -16.14 -10.21
CA GLU A 506 36.85 -14.73 -10.32
C GLU A 506 35.71 -13.75 -9.87
N TRP A 507 34.55 -14.25 -9.47
CA TRP A 507 33.42 -13.39 -9.07
C TRP A 507 33.56 -13.04 -7.59
N SER A 508 33.15 -11.83 -7.23
CA SER A 508 33.13 -11.40 -5.83
C SER A 508 32.06 -12.16 -5.04
N ASN A 509 32.26 -12.29 -3.73
CA ASN A 509 31.18 -12.81 -2.87
C ASN A 509 29.91 -11.99 -3.04
N GLY A 510 28.79 -12.66 -3.33
CA GLY A 510 27.54 -11.95 -3.62
C GLY A 510 26.48 -12.82 -4.25
N CYS A 511 25.37 -12.16 -4.60
CA CYS A 511 24.23 -12.77 -5.26
C CYS A 511 24.15 -12.32 -6.72
N TYR A 512 23.95 -13.28 -7.63
CA TYR A 512 23.86 -13.07 -9.08
C TYR A 512 22.60 -13.72 -9.62
N ILE A 513 22.07 -13.20 -10.72
CA ILE A 513 20.89 -13.74 -11.39
C ILE A 513 21.30 -14.33 -12.73
N ALA A 514 21.20 -15.66 -12.84
CA ALA A 514 21.32 -16.36 -14.10
C ALA A 514 19.97 -16.40 -14.83
N GLN A 515 19.97 -16.05 -16.11
CA GLN A 515 18.82 -16.20 -16.99
C GLN A 515 19.20 -17.11 -18.15
N ALA A 516 18.29 -17.98 -18.56
CA ALA A 516 18.45 -18.88 -19.67
C ALA A 516 17.25 -18.82 -20.60
N THR A 517 17.47 -18.80 -21.92
CA THR A 517 16.39 -18.79 -22.92
C THR A 517 16.77 -19.59 -24.15
N ASP A 518 15.82 -20.34 -24.72
CA ASP A 518 15.92 -21.04 -26.01
C ASP A 518 15.24 -20.25 -27.15
N GLY A 519 14.85 -18.98 -26.88
CA GLY A 519 14.13 -18.11 -27.81
C GLY A 519 12.60 -18.27 -27.75
N LYS A 520 12.10 -19.34 -27.14
CA LYS A 520 10.66 -19.62 -26.95
C LYS A 520 10.27 -19.72 -25.47
N ARG A 521 11.20 -20.14 -24.64
CA ARG A 521 11.01 -20.35 -23.20
C ARG A 521 12.10 -19.62 -22.44
N LYS A 522 11.81 -19.25 -21.19
CA LYS A 522 12.74 -18.53 -20.33
C LYS A 522 12.71 -19.11 -18.92
N GLY A 523 13.88 -19.23 -18.31
CA GLY A 523 14.04 -19.63 -16.91
C GLY A 523 15.08 -18.77 -16.23
N SER A 524 15.02 -18.67 -14.89
CA SER A 524 16.01 -17.95 -14.11
C SER A 524 16.32 -18.66 -12.80
N ALA A 525 17.56 -18.45 -12.30
CA ALA A 525 18.00 -19.01 -11.04
C ALA A 525 18.96 -18.02 -10.34
N ARG A 526 19.02 -18.10 -9.01
CA ARG A 526 19.93 -17.30 -8.20
C ARG A 526 21.22 -18.08 -7.96
N ILE A 527 22.37 -17.45 -8.20
CA ILE A 527 23.70 -17.96 -7.86
C ILE A 527 24.19 -17.18 -6.64
N LEU A 528 24.55 -17.86 -5.57
CA LEU A 528 25.24 -17.27 -4.43
C LEU A 528 26.72 -17.70 -4.49
N VAL A 529 27.63 -16.74 -4.55
CA VAL A 529 29.08 -16.97 -4.52
C VAL A 529 29.61 -16.61 -3.14
N ALA A 530 30.35 -17.55 -2.55
CA ALA A 530 30.94 -17.39 -1.21
C ALA A 530 32.29 -18.12 -1.17
N HIS A 531 33.38 -17.40 -1.45
CA HIS A 531 34.76 -17.88 -1.36
C HIS A 531 35.29 -17.89 0.07
#